data_7fd0cbf99efa81f038ea78e47454fbf5
#
_entry.id   7fd0cbf99efa81f038ea78e47454fbf5
#
_cell.length_a   1.000
_cell.length_b   1.000
_cell.length_c   1.000
_cell.angle_alpha   90.00
_cell.angle_beta   90.00
_cell.angle_gamma   90.00
#
_symmetry.space_group_name_H-M   'P 1'
#
loop_
_entity.id
_entity.type
_entity.pdbx_description
1 polymer ?
#
loop_
_entity_poly.entity_id
_entity_poly.type
_entity_poly.pdbx_seq_one_letter_code
_entity_poly.pdbx_strand_id
1 'polypeptide(L)'
;MSKLKKTLIILFVTMGLASCDVLNQVAQMANLVNCTFDFNSVNQIQMLGINLSKGMTKTDLNATQLLSLADAIMRKQLPVSFNVNVDVKNPNSIAAAMTKMDYILTLNGKQVVSTTMNNGINVPANSSSVVSIPITTDLFQLFSGESADAIVNLAFKLAGASSNPVNVGLKVKPYISINGQQLAYPDFISMNKVLN
;
A
#
# COMPACT_ATOMS: atom_id res chain seq x y z
N MET A 1 -60.72 10.90 2.68
CA MET A 1 -59.90 9.74 3.16
C MET A 1 -58.97 9.14 2.10
N SER A 2 -59.19 9.31 0.79
CA SER A 2 -58.35 8.67 -0.26
C SER A 2 -56.96 9.34 -0.49
N LYS A 3 -56.91 10.67 -0.41
CA LYS A 3 -55.65 11.42 -0.66
C LYS A 3 -54.62 11.20 0.45
N LEU A 4 -55.04 11.16 1.73
CA LEU A 4 -54.17 10.94 2.87
C LEU A 4 -53.51 9.52 2.85
N LYS A 5 -54.31 8.50 2.47
CA LYS A 5 -53.80 7.12 2.31
C LYS A 5 -52.79 7.00 1.17
N LYS A 6 -52.97 7.70 0.04
CA LYS A 6 -52.04 7.71 -1.07
C LYS A 6 -50.74 8.43 -0.71
N THR A 7 -50.81 9.54 0.03
CA THR A 7 -49.63 10.26 0.50
C THR A 7 -48.81 9.42 1.51
N LEU A 8 -49.49 8.69 2.41
CA LEU A 8 -48.82 7.82 3.39
C LEU A 8 -48.12 6.62 2.73
N ILE A 9 -48.72 6.04 1.69
CA ILE A 9 -48.13 4.93 0.90
C ILE A 9 -46.93 5.41 0.12
N ILE A 10 -46.97 6.60 -0.49
CA ILE A 10 -45.81 7.17 -1.22
C ILE A 10 -44.65 7.46 -0.24
N LEU A 11 -44.94 7.97 0.95
CA LEU A 11 -43.92 8.22 1.98
C LEU A 11 -43.24 6.92 2.47
N PHE A 12 -44.01 5.83 2.58
CA PHE A 12 -43.47 4.52 3.01
C PHE A 12 -42.64 3.85 1.92
N VAL A 13 -42.97 4.03 0.64
CA VAL A 13 -42.20 3.50 -0.50
C VAL A 13 -40.87 4.24 -0.69
N THR A 14 -40.84 5.56 -0.44
CA THR A 14 -39.57 6.33 -0.52
C THR A 14 -38.60 6.04 0.60
N MET A 15 -39.06 5.63 1.78
CA MET A 15 -38.20 5.19 2.89
C MET A 15 -37.54 3.82 2.67
N GLY A 16 -38.13 2.96 1.83
CA GLY A 16 -37.61 1.61 1.54
C GLY A 16 -36.38 1.56 0.62
N LEU A 17 -36.11 2.59 -0.18
CA LEU A 17 -35.06 2.59 -1.18
C LEU A 17 -33.67 2.97 -0.62
N ALA A 18 -33.61 3.66 0.53
CA ALA A 18 -32.34 4.06 1.14
C ALA A 18 -31.66 2.95 1.96
N SER A 19 -32.34 1.83 2.23
CA SER A 19 -31.79 0.79 3.12
C SER A 19 -30.88 -0.23 2.40
N CYS A 20 -31.03 -0.40 1.09
CA CYS A 20 -30.25 -1.39 0.34
C CYS A 20 -28.77 -1.00 0.21
N ASP A 21 -28.46 0.27 0.03
CA ASP A 21 -27.06 0.73 -0.13
C ASP A 21 -26.27 0.60 1.19
N VAL A 22 -26.90 0.87 2.31
CA VAL A 22 -26.27 0.74 3.64
C VAL A 22 -25.94 -0.71 3.97
N LEU A 23 -26.88 -1.62 3.68
CA LEU A 23 -26.67 -3.06 3.90
C LEU A 23 -25.54 -3.61 3.03
N ASN A 24 -25.44 -3.17 1.77
CA ASN A 24 -24.35 -3.55 0.87
C ASN A 24 -22.99 -3.03 1.34
N GLN A 25 -22.93 -1.80 1.86
CA GLN A 25 -21.71 -1.20 2.37
C GLN A 25 -21.23 -1.90 3.67
N VAL A 26 -22.13 -2.24 4.58
CA VAL A 26 -21.82 -3.02 5.78
C VAL A 26 -21.34 -4.44 5.39
N ALA A 27 -21.98 -5.05 4.40
CA ALA A 27 -21.56 -6.35 3.87
C ALA A 27 -20.16 -6.31 3.24
N GLN A 28 -19.79 -5.23 2.55
CA GLN A 28 -18.44 -5.04 1.99
C GLN A 28 -17.36 -4.97 3.09
N MET A 29 -17.66 -4.34 4.22
CA MET A 29 -16.74 -4.34 5.38
C MET A 29 -16.57 -5.75 5.96
N ALA A 30 -17.68 -6.46 6.19
CA ALA A 30 -17.64 -7.83 6.68
C ALA A 30 -16.85 -8.75 5.72
N ASN A 31 -16.97 -8.51 4.40
CA ASN A 31 -16.22 -9.25 3.40
C ASN A 31 -14.73 -8.89 3.40
N LEU A 32 -14.38 -7.63 3.63
CA LEU A 32 -12.98 -7.21 3.74
C LEU A 32 -12.28 -7.88 4.94
N VAL A 33 -13.00 -8.09 6.06
CA VAL A 33 -12.49 -8.81 7.25
C VAL A 33 -12.09 -10.26 6.92
N ASN A 34 -12.81 -10.90 5.99
CA ASN A 34 -12.53 -12.27 5.57
C ASN A 34 -11.47 -12.37 4.46
N CYS A 35 -11.03 -11.24 3.88
CA CYS A 35 -9.95 -11.24 2.91
C CYS A 35 -8.61 -11.57 3.55
N THR A 36 -7.76 -12.28 2.81
CA THR A 36 -6.35 -12.46 3.19
C THR A 36 -5.48 -11.45 2.47
N PHE A 37 -4.44 -10.98 3.17
CA PHE A 37 -3.49 -10.00 2.67
C PHE A 37 -2.09 -10.60 2.77
N ASP A 38 -1.43 -10.79 1.63
CA ASP A 38 -0.11 -11.38 1.56
C ASP A 38 0.88 -10.44 0.87
N PHE A 39 2.08 -10.32 1.43
CA PHE A 39 3.15 -9.54 0.82
C PHE A 39 3.66 -10.26 -0.43
N ASN A 40 3.40 -9.71 -1.61
CA ASN A 40 3.78 -10.28 -2.90
C ASN A 40 5.25 -9.95 -3.24
N SER A 41 5.55 -8.69 -3.52
CA SER A 41 6.85 -8.28 -4.06
C SER A 41 7.16 -6.81 -3.82
N VAL A 42 8.45 -6.46 -4.00
CA VAL A 42 8.91 -5.08 -4.23
C VAL A 42 9.38 -5.00 -5.67
N ASN A 43 8.96 -3.98 -6.40
CA ASN A 43 9.36 -3.78 -7.78
C ASN A 43 9.45 -2.29 -8.16
N GLN A 44 9.84 -2.01 -9.42
CA GLN A 44 10.01 -0.67 -9.97
C GLN A 44 10.92 0.22 -9.11
N ILE A 45 12.03 -0.36 -8.62
CA ILE A 45 12.93 0.32 -7.72
C ILE A 45 13.77 1.32 -8.51
N GLN A 46 13.72 2.58 -8.08
CA GLN A 46 14.51 3.67 -8.64
C GLN A 46 15.33 4.33 -7.53
N MET A 47 16.56 4.66 -7.84
CA MET A 47 17.47 5.43 -6.99
C MET A 47 17.96 6.64 -7.81
N LEU A 48 17.71 7.85 -7.37
CA LEU A 48 18.05 9.08 -8.11
C LEU A 48 17.46 9.10 -9.54
N GLY A 49 16.29 8.50 -9.76
CA GLY A 49 15.69 8.32 -11.07
C GLY A 49 16.30 7.19 -11.93
N ILE A 50 17.32 6.49 -11.43
CA ILE A 50 17.94 5.35 -12.09
C ILE A 50 17.13 4.10 -11.77
N ASN A 51 16.62 3.40 -12.78
CA ASN A 51 15.96 2.12 -12.57
C ASN A 51 16.98 1.06 -12.15
N LEU A 52 16.76 0.45 -10.97
CA LEU A 52 17.59 -0.63 -10.49
C LEU A 52 16.99 -1.98 -10.92
N SER A 53 17.73 -2.71 -11.73
CA SER A 53 17.38 -4.07 -12.15
C SER A 53 17.84 -5.10 -11.13
N LYS A 54 17.21 -6.28 -11.15
CA LYS A 54 17.61 -7.39 -10.28
C LYS A 54 19.09 -7.75 -10.51
N GLY A 55 19.84 -7.82 -9.42
CA GLY A 55 21.27 -8.12 -9.44
C GLY A 55 22.19 -6.96 -9.82
N MET A 56 21.64 -5.78 -10.15
CA MET A 56 22.43 -4.59 -10.46
C MET A 56 23.21 -4.10 -9.24
N THR A 57 24.47 -3.74 -9.43
CA THR A 57 25.40 -3.25 -8.43
C THR A 57 25.91 -1.85 -8.78
N LYS A 58 26.71 -1.24 -7.89
CA LYS A 58 27.34 0.07 -8.16
C LYS A 58 28.24 0.06 -9.38
N THR A 59 28.86 -1.09 -9.70
CA THR A 59 29.76 -1.23 -10.85
C THR A 59 29.05 -1.21 -12.21
N ASP A 60 27.74 -1.39 -12.21
CA ASP A 60 26.91 -1.35 -13.41
C ASP A 60 26.43 0.08 -13.73
N LEU A 61 26.73 1.05 -12.86
CA LEU A 61 26.41 2.45 -13.09
C LEU A 61 27.39 3.08 -14.09
N ASN A 62 26.86 3.83 -15.05
CA ASN A 62 27.68 4.62 -15.97
C ASN A 62 28.31 5.86 -15.28
N ALA A 63 29.25 6.55 -15.96
CA ALA A 63 29.96 7.68 -15.39
C ALA A 63 29.02 8.82 -14.89
N THR A 64 27.98 9.14 -15.65
CA THR A 64 27.00 10.17 -15.26
C THR A 64 26.23 9.76 -14.02
N GLN A 65 25.81 8.52 -13.93
CA GLN A 65 25.09 7.98 -12.78
C GLN A 65 25.99 7.93 -11.53
N LEU A 66 27.29 7.59 -11.68
CA LEU A 66 28.26 7.64 -10.61
C LEU A 66 28.49 9.06 -10.08
N LEU A 67 28.56 10.06 -10.97
CA LEU A 67 28.65 11.47 -10.58
C LEU A 67 27.40 11.91 -9.81
N SER A 68 26.21 11.52 -10.27
CA SER A 68 24.93 11.82 -9.59
C SER A 68 24.89 11.16 -8.19
N LEU A 69 25.39 9.94 -8.08
CA LEU A 69 25.47 9.24 -6.82
C LEU A 69 26.46 9.91 -5.86
N ALA A 70 27.64 10.33 -6.35
CA ALA A 70 28.62 11.05 -5.55
C ALA A 70 28.07 12.38 -5.02
N ASP A 71 27.37 13.17 -5.86
CA ASP A 71 26.68 14.40 -5.45
C ASP A 71 25.61 14.14 -4.39
N ALA A 72 24.79 13.09 -4.57
CA ALA A 72 23.77 12.70 -3.60
C ALA A 72 24.38 12.33 -2.22
N ILE A 73 25.50 11.62 -2.22
CA ILE A 73 26.25 11.27 -0.99
C ILE A 73 26.78 12.56 -0.31
N MET A 74 27.36 13.48 -1.06
CA MET A 74 27.86 14.75 -0.51
C MET A 74 26.73 15.59 0.10
N ARG A 75 25.56 15.62 -0.52
CA ARG A 75 24.37 16.32 -0.01
C ARG A 75 23.64 15.58 1.08
N LYS A 76 23.99 14.32 1.35
CA LYS A 76 23.26 13.41 2.24
C LYS A 76 21.78 13.30 1.87
N GLN A 77 21.52 13.11 0.58
CA GLN A 77 20.18 12.98 0.00
C GLN A 77 20.19 11.83 -1.00
N LEU A 78 19.48 10.76 -0.71
CA LEU A 78 19.36 9.60 -1.60
C LEU A 78 17.88 9.24 -1.77
N PRO A 79 17.16 9.95 -2.66
CA PRO A 79 15.78 9.63 -2.96
C PRO A 79 15.69 8.26 -3.64
N VAL A 80 14.83 7.43 -3.08
CA VAL A 80 14.50 6.09 -3.61
C VAL A 80 12.99 5.98 -3.73
N SER A 81 12.51 5.44 -4.83
CA SER A 81 11.11 5.08 -5.03
C SER A 81 10.98 3.63 -5.45
N PHE A 82 9.90 2.98 -5.02
CA PHE A 82 9.56 1.61 -5.36
C PHE A 82 8.10 1.32 -5.08
N ASN A 83 7.58 0.22 -5.62
CA ASN A 83 6.25 -0.25 -5.29
C ASN A 83 6.34 -1.48 -4.38
N VAL A 84 5.51 -1.48 -3.33
CA VAL A 84 5.21 -2.68 -2.53
C VAL A 84 3.90 -3.26 -3.03
N ASN A 85 3.91 -4.50 -3.49
CA ASN A 85 2.73 -5.19 -3.98
C ASN A 85 2.19 -6.12 -2.91
N VAL A 86 0.88 -6.06 -2.70
CA VAL A 86 0.12 -6.90 -1.77
C VAL A 86 -0.92 -7.68 -2.54
N ASP A 87 -0.93 -8.98 -2.40
CA ASP A 87 -2.02 -9.85 -2.89
C ASP A 87 -3.17 -9.78 -1.89
N VAL A 88 -4.33 -9.38 -2.37
CA VAL A 88 -5.58 -9.39 -1.60
C VAL A 88 -6.49 -10.45 -2.20
N LYS A 89 -6.75 -11.52 -1.45
CA LYS A 89 -7.66 -12.59 -1.86
C LYS A 89 -8.99 -12.44 -1.16
N ASN A 90 -10.05 -12.37 -1.93
CA ASN A 90 -11.43 -12.31 -1.47
C ASN A 90 -12.10 -13.70 -1.62
N PRO A 91 -12.29 -14.45 -0.55
CA PRO A 91 -12.97 -15.75 -0.59
C PRO A 91 -14.50 -15.65 -0.59
N ASN A 92 -15.04 -14.43 -0.45
CA ASN A 92 -16.48 -14.21 -0.32
C ASN A 92 -17.19 -14.27 -1.67
N SER A 93 -18.47 -14.61 -1.66
CA SER A 93 -19.35 -14.64 -2.85
C SER A 93 -19.76 -13.26 -3.38
N ILE A 94 -19.40 -12.18 -2.68
CA ILE A 94 -19.61 -10.79 -3.08
C ILE A 94 -18.28 -10.02 -3.02
N ALA A 95 -18.21 -8.92 -3.77
CA ALA A 95 -17.00 -8.09 -3.82
C ALA A 95 -16.66 -7.48 -2.45
N ALA A 96 -15.36 -7.37 -2.17
CA ALA A 96 -14.82 -6.61 -1.05
C ALA A 96 -14.20 -5.31 -1.56
N ALA A 97 -14.48 -4.19 -0.91
CA ALA A 97 -13.98 -2.89 -1.33
C ALA A 97 -13.49 -2.07 -0.14
N MET A 98 -12.49 -1.21 -0.42
CA MET A 98 -12.03 -0.18 0.52
C MET A 98 -11.93 1.16 -0.21
N THR A 99 -12.12 2.27 0.50
CA THR A 99 -12.06 3.63 -0.06
C THR A 99 -10.69 4.28 0.10
N LYS A 100 -10.01 3.97 1.17
CA LYS A 100 -8.64 4.43 1.48
C LYS A 100 -7.95 3.42 2.39
N MET A 101 -6.66 3.59 2.58
CA MET A 101 -5.84 2.71 3.41
C MET A 101 -4.71 3.50 4.05
N ASP A 102 -4.61 3.45 5.39
CA ASP A 102 -3.41 3.88 6.08
C ASP A 102 -2.37 2.77 5.98
N TYR A 103 -1.11 3.13 5.80
CA TYR A 103 -0.04 2.15 5.79
C TYR A 103 1.24 2.66 6.47
N ILE A 104 1.97 1.72 7.04
CA ILE A 104 3.27 1.93 7.67
C ILE A 104 4.23 0.92 7.04
N LEU A 105 5.31 1.42 6.43
CA LEU A 105 6.38 0.60 5.88
C LEU A 105 7.60 0.66 6.78
N THR A 106 8.23 -0.49 7.00
CA THR A 106 9.51 -0.59 7.70
C THR A 106 10.54 -1.32 6.84
N LEU A 107 11.81 -0.88 6.91
CA LEU A 107 12.96 -1.57 6.35
C LEU A 107 13.90 -1.93 7.50
N ASN A 108 14.23 -3.20 7.64
CA ASN A 108 15.05 -3.73 8.75
C ASN A 108 14.55 -3.26 10.13
N GLY A 109 13.22 -3.22 10.31
CA GLY A 109 12.56 -2.76 11.53
C GLY A 109 12.47 -1.24 11.70
N LYS A 110 13.13 -0.44 10.86
CA LYS A 110 13.06 1.02 10.92
C LYS A 110 11.90 1.54 10.06
N GLN A 111 11.06 2.40 10.63
CA GLN A 111 9.93 3.00 9.92
C GLN A 111 10.44 3.93 8.81
N VAL A 112 10.00 3.66 7.58
CA VAL A 112 10.37 4.38 6.36
C VAL A 112 9.30 5.41 6.00
N VAL A 113 8.05 5.00 6.05
CA VAL A 113 6.90 5.84 5.73
C VAL A 113 5.70 5.45 6.60
N SER A 114 4.89 6.45 6.94
CA SER A 114 3.57 6.28 7.54
C SER A 114 2.65 7.31 6.92
N THR A 115 1.68 6.88 6.13
CA THR A 115 0.79 7.77 5.37
C THR A 115 -0.49 7.06 4.94
N THR A 116 -1.34 7.77 4.22
CA THR A 116 -2.62 7.28 3.72
C THR A 116 -2.62 7.24 2.19
N MET A 117 -3.03 6.12 1.62
CA MET A 117 -3.40 5.98 0.22
C MET A 117 -4.91 6.20 0.07
N ASN A 118 -5.31 7.19 -0.74
CA ASN A 118 -6.71 7.57 -0.94
C ASN A 118 -7.34 6.92 -2.18
N ASN A 119 -6.69 5.92 -2.76
CA ASN A 119 -7.21 5.19 -3.91
C ASN A 119 -8.09 4.03 -3.43
N GLY A 120 -9.33 4.03 -3.84
CA GLY A 120 -10.25 2.93 -3.60
C GLY A 120 -9.78 1.65 -4.30
N ILE A 121 -10.00 0.52 -3.66
CA ILE A 121 -9.66 -0.81 -4.18
C ILE A 121 -10.91 -1.67 -4.12
N ASN A 122 -11.16 -2.41 -5.20
CA ASN A 122 -12.24 -3.38 -5.28
C ASN A 122 -11.65 -4.74 -5.64
N VAL A 123 -11.94 -5.75 -4.82
CA VAL A 123 -11.55 -7.13 -5.06
C VAL A 123 -12.82 -7.93 -5.38
N PRO A 124 -12.99 -8.41 -6.63
CA PRO A 124 -14.19 -9.14 -7.02
C PRO A 124 -14.44 -10.39 -6.17
N ALA A 125 -15.67 -10.90 -6.20
CA ALA A 125 -16.07 -12.13 -5.50
C ALA A 125 -15.20 -13.32 -5.94
N ASN A 126 -14.81 -14.19 -4.99
CA ASN A 126 -14.01 -15.40 -5.23
C ASN A 126 -12.76 -15.16 -6.07
N SER A 127 -12.08 -14.03 -5.87
CA SER A 127 -10.98 -13.56 -6.73
C SER A 127 -9.84 -13.00 -5.91
N SER A 128 -8.71 -12.72 -6.57
CA SER A 128 -7.57 -12.03 -6.01
C SER A 128 -7.24 -10.79 -6.82
N SER A 129 -6.74 -9.75 -6.17
CA SER A 129 -6.25 -8.53 -6.80
C SER A 129 -4.91 -8.14 -6.21
N VAL A 130 -4.02 -7.62 -7.04
CA VAL A 130 -2.74 -7.05 -6.58
C VAL A 130 -2.93 -5.56 -6.29
N VAL A 131 -2.63 -5.16 -5.07
CA VAL A 131 -2.62 -3.76 -4.64
C VAL A 131 -1.20 -3.27 -4.65
N SER A 132 -0.90 -2.29 -5.51
CA SER A 132 0.42 -1.68 -5.62
C SER A 132 0.47 -0.39 -4.80
N ILE A 133 1.37 -0.33 -3.81
CA ILE A 133 1.56 0.79 -2.90
C ILE A 133 2.84 1.51 -3.30
N PRO A 134 2.76 2.72 -3.89
CA PRO A 134 3.93 3.49 -4.26
C PRO A 134 4.61 4.08 -3.01
N ILE A 135 5.91 3.89 -2.90
CA ILE A 135 6.75 4.39 -1.83
C ILE A 135 7.78 5.36 -2.41
N THR A 136 7.94 6.51 -1.78
CA THR A 136 9.04 7.44 -2.06
C THR A 136 9.63 7.90 -0.74
N THR A 137 10.94 7.84 -0.61
CA THR A 137 11.64 8.19 0.63
C THR A 137 13.08 8.62 0.35
N ASP A 138 13.71 9.28 1.33
CA ASP A 138 15.14 9.59 1.32
C ASP A 138 15.86 8.69 2.32
N LEU A 139 16.73 7.80 1.82
CA LEU A 139 17.42 6.85 2.67
C LEU A 139 18.45 7.50 3.62
N PHE A 140 19.08 8.62 3.27
CA PHE A 140 19.99 9.32 4.17
C PHE A 140 19.27 9.94 5.37
N GLN A 141 18.07 10.46 5.16
CA GLN A 141 17.27 11.00 6.27
C GLN A 141 16.85 9.90 7.24
N LEU A 142 16.48 8.74 6.70
CA LEU A 142 16.00 7.61 7.50
C LEU A 142 17.13 6.89 8.25
N PHE A 143 18.27 6.73 7.61
CA PHE A 143 19.41 5.96 8.12
C PHE A 143 20.60 6.87 8.49
N SER A 144 20.31 8.02 9.11
CA SER A 144 21.29 9.07 9.43
C SER A 144 22.42 8.66 10.38
N GLY A 145 22.44 7.45 10.91
CA GLY A 145 23.53 6.92 11.73
C GLY A 145 24.41 5.93 10.99
N GLU A 146 24.04 5.56 9.77
CA GLU A 146 24.74 4.56 8.96
C GLU A 146 25.77 5.21 8.03
N SER A 147 26.76 4.43 7.58
CA SER A 147 27.71 4.90 6.56
C SER A 147 27.02 5.12 5.22
N ALA A 148 27.53 6.07 4.42
CA ALA A 148 27.00 6.32 3.08
C ALA A 148 26.99 5.05 2.22
N ASP A 149 28.01 4.21 2.36
CA ASP A 149 28.10 2.94 1.64
C ASP A 149 27.01 1.95 2.05
N ALA A 150 26.69 1.84 3.33
CA ALA A 150 25.60 1.00 3.82
C ALA A 150 24.25 1.47 3.32
N ILE A 151 24.02 2.79 3.29
CA ILE A 151 22.77 3.41 2.80
C ILE A 151 22.59 3.18 1.30
N VAL A 152 23.64 3.39 0.49
CA VAL A 152 23.59 3.14 -0.96
C VAL A 152 23.39 1.65 -1.24
N ASN A 153 24.11 0.77 -0.52
CA ASN A 153 23.93 -0.67 -0.67
C ASN A 153 22.52 -1.14 -0.32
N LEU A 154 21.82 -0.46 0.60
CA LEU A 154 20.43 -0.79 0.93
C LEU A 154 19.51 -0.60 -0.30
N ALA A 155 19.72 0.45 -1.11
CA ALA A 155 18.95 0.65 -2.33
C ALA A 155 19.15 -0.50 -3.35
N PHE A 156 20.41 -0.93 -3.55
CA PHE A 156 20.72 -2.07 -4.42
C PHE A 156 20.18 -3.40 -3.87
N LYS A 157 20.20 -3.58 -2.54
CA LYS A 157 19.64 -4.77 -1.90
C LYS A 157 18.13 -4.88 -2.09
N LEU A 158 17.41 -3.76 -2.05
CA LEU A 158 15.97 -3.75 -2.37
C LEU A 158 15.70 -4.27 -3.79
N ALA A 159 16.64 -4.04 -4.73
CA ALA A 159 16.59 -4.56 -6.08
C ALA A 159 17.10 -6.01 -6.22
N GLY A 160 17.44 -6.69 -5.13
CA GLY A 160 17.94 -8.06 -5.15
C GLY A 160 19.41 -8.18 -5.62
N ALA A 161 20.22 -7.16 -5.38
CA ALA A 161 21.63 -7.12 -5.79
C ALA A 161 22.62 -7.78 -4.80
N SER A 162 22.16 -8.37 -3.71
CA SER A 162 23.04 -8.86 -2.64
C SER A 162 22.46 -10.07 -1.94
N SER A 163 23.36 -10.95 -1.48
CA SER A 163 23.02 -12.11 -0.63
C SER A 163 22.63 -11.72 0.81
N ASN A 164 22.79 -10.46 1.22
CA ASN A 164 22.37 -10.01 2.53
C ASN A 164 20.89 -9.62 2.50
N PRO A 165 20.02 -10.29 3.25
CA PRO A 165 18.58 -10.08 3.19
C PRO A 165 18.19 -8.69 3.69
N VAL A 166 17.11 -8.13 3.11
CA VAL A 166 16.42 -6.95 3.62
C VAL A 166 15.04 -7.37 4.11
N ASN A 167 14.74 -7.08 5.37
CA ASN A 167 13.41 -7.32 5.92
C ASN A 167 12.52 -6.12 5.62
N VAL A 168 11.46 -6.34 4.84
CA VAL A 168 10.44 -5.34 4.52
C VAL A 168 9.18 -5.68 5.29
N GLY A 169 8.79 -4.83 6.22
CA GLY A 169 7.55 -4.95 6.98
C GLY A 169 6.52 -3.94 6.47
N LEU A 170 5.29 -4.38 6.29
CA LEU A 170 4.16 -3.55 5.90
C LEU A 170 2.99 -3.77 6.86
N LYS A 171 2.46 -2.67 7.39
CA LYS A 171 1.21 -2.67 8.15
C LYS A 171 0.19 -1.84 7.38
N VAL A 172 -1.00 -2.37 7.17
CA VAL A 172 -2.09 -1.69 6.46
C VAL A 172 -3.35 -1.65 7.30
N LYS A 173 -4.07 -0.54 7.23
CA LYS A 173 -5.37 -0.36 7.89
C LYS A 173 -6.37 0.17 6.86
N PRO A 174 -7.20 -0.71 6.29
CA PRO A 174 -8.20 -0.32 5.29
C PRO A 174 -9.36 0.45 5.91
N TYR A 175 -10.03 1.26 5.08
CA TYR A 175 -11.26 1.98 5.42
C TYR A 175 -12.31 1.74 4.36
N ILE A 176 -13.56 1.71 4.79
CA ILE A 176 -14.72 1.78 3.92
C ILE A 176 -15.50 3.08 4.20
N SER A 177 -16.42 3.44 3.30
CA SER A 177 -17.33 4.55 3.54
C SER A 177 -18.76 4.00 3.64
N ILE A 178 -19.48 4.37 4.70
CA ILE A 178 -20.90 4.07 4.90
C ILE A 178 -21.64 5.40 5.09
N ASN A 179 -22.52 5.76 4.19
CA ASN A 179 -23.25 7.04 4.23
C ASN A 179 -22.33 8.26 4.39
N GLY A 180 -21.15 8.24 3.73
CA GLY A 180 -20.16 9.31 3.82
C GLY A 180 -19.29 9.27 5.09
N GLN A 181 -19.56 8.38 6.04
CA GLN A 181 -18.73 8.17 7.21
C GLN A 181 -17.66 7.12 6.94
N GLN A 182 -16.41 7.42 7.33
CA GLN A 182 -15.29 6.50 7.20
C GLN A 182 -15.26 5.54 8.39
N LEU A 183 -15.29 4.24 8.12
CA LEU A 183 -15.09 3.18 9.09
C LEU A 183 -13.75 2.49 8.83
N ALA A 184 -12.90 2.48 9.86
CA ALA A 184 -11.60 1.81 9.80
C ALA A 184 -11.74 0.32 10.10
N TYR A 185 -10.89 -0.50 9.48
CA TYR A 185 -10.63 -1.86 9.95
C TYR A 185 -10.17 -1.81 11.42
N PRO A 186 -10.56 -2.78 12.29
CA PRO A 186 -10.30 -2.69 13.73
C PRO A 186 -8.83 -2.48 14.07
N ASP A 187 -7.94 -3.25 13.43
CA ASP A 187 -6.51 -3.24 13.68
C ASP A 187 -5.68 -3.12 12.40
N PHE A 188 -4.37 -2.94 12.55
CA PHE A 188 -3.45 -3.06 11.43
C PHE A 188 -3.23 -4.52 11.03
N ILE A 189 -3.37 -4.81 9.75
CA ILE A 189 -2.95 -6.07 9.14
C ILE A 189 -1.44 -5.96 8.90
N SER A 190 -0.66 -6.88 9.48
CA SER A 190 0.81 -6.84 9.42
C SER A 190 1.35 -7.95 8.52
N MET A 191 2.26 -7.59 7.62
CA MET A 191 2.91 -8.49 6.67
C MET A 191 4.41 -8.23 6.68
N ASN A 192 5.21 -9.28 6.49
CA ASN A 192 6.67 -9.16 6.38
C ASN A 192 7.18 -10.00 5.22
N LYS A 193 8.20 -9.50 4.54
CA LYS A 193 8.91 -10.21 3.47
C LYS A 193 10.42 -10.00 3.64
N VAL A 194 11.16 -11.09 3.56
CA VAL A 194 12.62 -11.05 3.45
C VAL A 194 12.96 -11.08 1.97
N LEU A 195 13.63 -10.04 1.49
CA LEU A 195 14.13 -9.93 0.13
C LEU A 195 15.59 -10.44 0.13
N ASN A 196 15.86 -11.43 -0.72
CA ASN A 196 17.16 -12.06 -0.93
C ASN A 196 17.70 -11.71 -2.31
#